data_009ff56b3823317563a50c1282360b4b
#
_entry.id   009ff56b3823317563a50c1282360b4b
#
_cell.length_a   1.000
_cell.length_b   1.000
_cell.length_c   1.000
_cell.angle_alpha   90.00
_cell.angle_beta   90.00
_cell.angle_gamma   90.00
#
_symmetry.space_group_name_H-M   'P 1'
#
loop_
_entity.id
_entity.type
_entity.pdbx_description
1 polymer ?
#
loop_
_entity_poly.entity_id
_entity_poly.type
_entity_poly.pdbx_seq_one_letter_code
_entity_poly.pdbx_strand_id
1 'polypeptide(L)'
;MRKLSSLEPQKVFGFFEDITQIPHGSYNLEGIRKFLIDFAVSRNLEYVADDAGNVIIKKPATAGYENVPGIIIQGHMDMVAVCDEGSGIDMKTAPLDVFIDGDLIGAKHTSLGGDDGIAVAMALAILDSDDIPHPSLDVVITANEETGMEGAFGLDISNVSNRRLLNIDSEDEGIFTVGCAGGARVKCTISSDTGSLPEGSVILECKVSGLLGGHSGTMIGLGRANAGKVMGRILGAGCKVSSDAVLLNLTGGTADNAIMLESIATVAVPGETSDAFSDAMMTEDPPPFDAIATSTLLP
;
A
#
# COMPACT_ATOMS: atom_id res chain seq x y z
N MET A 1 -18.43 8.53 -24.77
CA MET A 1 -18.83 7.15 -25.17
C MET A 1 -18.09 6.21 -24.24
N ARG A 2 -18.78 5.28 -23.59
CA ARG A 2 -18.16 4.32 -22.68
C ARG A 2 -17.19 3.42 -23.45
N LYS A 3 -15.96 3.25 -22.95
CA LYS A 3 -14.90 2.48 -23.61
C LYS A 3 -14.99 0.99 -23.33
N LEU A 4 -15.54 0.63 -22.14
CA LEU A 4 -15.66 -0.76 -21.70
C LEU A 4 -17.03 -1.38 -22.02
N SER A 5 -17.92 -0.66 -22.72
CA SER A 5 -19.31 -1.08 -22.96
C SER A 5 -19.48 -2.35 -23.82
N SER A 6 -18.40 -2.82 -24.46
CA SER A 6 -18.40 -4.07 -25.25
C SER A 6 -18.01 -5.30 -24.45
N LEU A 7 -17.60 -5.13 -23.19
CA LEU A 7 -17.13 -6.23 -22.34
C LEU A 7 -18.27 -6.84 -21.52
N GLU A 8 -18.17 -8.14 -21.29
CA GLU A 8 -19.09 -8.89 -20.42
C GLU A 8 -18.37 -9.38 -19.15
N PRO A 9 -19.01 -9.33 -17.97
CA PRO A 9 -20.41 -8.90 -17.72
C PRO A 9 -20.59 -7.39 -17.82
N GLN A 10 -21.50 -6.94 -18.66
CA GLN A 10 -21.65 -5.51 -19.01
C GLN A 10 -21.88 -4.60 -17.78
N LYS A 11 -22.64 -5.06 -16.78
CA LYS A 11 -22.89 -4.27 -15.56
C LYS A 11 -21.60 -4.06 -14.76
N VAL A 12 -20.76 -5.08 -14.64
CA VAL A 12 -19.48 -5.00 -13.90
C VAL A 12 -18.57 -3.99 -14.57
N PHE A 13 -18.30 -4.13 -15.86
CA PHE A 13 -17.43 -3.21 -16.58
C PHE A 13 -18.03 -1.80 -16.72
N GLY A 14 -19.37 -1.69 -16.72
CA GLY A 14 -20.04 -0.41 -16.64
C GLY A 14 -19.77 0.34 -15.34
N PHE A 15 -19.92 -0.32 -14.19
CA PHE A 15 -19.61 0.27 -12.89
C PHE A 15 -18.10 0.51 -12.70
N PHE A 16 -17.26 -0.40 -13.19
CA PHE A 16 -15.81 -0.19 -13.14
C PHE A 16 -15.41 1.09 -13.92
N GLU A 17 -15.95 1.28 -15.14
CA GLU A 17 -15.71 2.51 -15.89
C GLU A 17 -16.23 3.76 -15.17
N ASP A 18 -17.39 3.68 -14.50
CA ASP A 18 -17.91 4.81 -13.71
C ASP A 18 -16.97 5.15 -12.54
N ILE A 19 -16.44 4.13 -11.84
CA ILE A 19 -15.45 4.29 -10.76
C ILE A 19 -14.18 4.97 -11.26
N THR A 20 -13.65 4.55 -12.42
CA THR A 20 -12.42 5.14 -12.99
C THR A 20 -12.56 6.61 -13.38
N GLN A 21 -13.78 7.12 -13.50
CA GLN A 21 -14.02 8.55 -13.74
C GLN A 21 -13.98 9.42 -12.49
N ILE A 22 -13.90 8.79 -11.30
CA ILE A 22 -13.86 9.47 -10.01
C ILE A 22 -12.44 9.31 -9.46
N PRO A 23 -11.70 10.40 -9.21
CA PRO A 23 -10.42 10.30 -8.53
C PRO A 23 -10.60 9.74 -7.11
N HIS A 24 -9.95 8.60 -6.81
CA HIS A 24 -10.14 7.87 -5.57
C HIS A 24 -8.85 7.24 -5.01
N GLY A 25 -7.72 7.94 -5.18
CA GLY A 25 -6.49 7.57 -4.47
C GLY A 25 -6.69 7.63 -2.95
N SER A 26 -5.90 6.85 -2.19
CA SER A 26 -5.98 6.84 -0.72
C SER A 26 -5.99 8.27 -0.16
N TYR A 27 -6.79 8.52 0.86
CA TYR A 27 -7.10 9.83 1.45
C TYR A 27 -7.85 10.83 0.54
N ASN A 28 -8.20 10.47 -0.70
CA ASN A 28 -8.99 11.29 -1.61
C ASN A 28 -10.33 10.61 -1.94
N LEU A 29 -11.10 10.25 -0.92
CA LEU A 29 -12.23 9.32 -1.03
C LEU A 29 -13.62 9.99 -1.06
N GLU A 30 -13.71 11.31 -0.92
CA GLU A 30 -15.00 12.00 -0.82
C GLU A 30 -15.88 11.73 -2.05
N GLY A 31 -15.29 11.77 -3.25
CA GLY A 31 -15.99 11.54 -4.51
C GLY A 31 -16.54 10.14 -4.63
N ILE A 32 -15.71 9.11 -4.41
CA ILE A 32 -16.11 7.70 -4.52
C ILE A 32 -17.09 7.32 -3.40
N ARG A 33 -16.87 7.80 -2.18
CA ARG A 33 -17.80 7.60 -1.05
C ARG A 33 -19.20 8.14 -1.36
N LYS A 34 -19.24 9.37 -1.91
CA LYS A 34 -20.50 9.98 -2.36
C LYS A 34 -21.18 9.15 -3.46
N PHE A 35 -20.42 8.67 -4.44
CA PHE A 35 -20.94 7.83 -5.51
C PHE A 35 -21.60 6.55 -4.95
N LEU A 36 -20.95 5.87 -3.99
CA LEU A 36 -21.49 4.67 -3.35
C LEU A 36 -22.77 4.94 -2.56
N ILE A 37 -22.82 6.06 -1.85
CA ILE A 37 -24.02 6.50 -1.11
C ILE A 37 -25.16 6.82 -2.07
N ASP A 38 -24.90 7.61 -3.12
CA ASP A 38 -25.90 7.97 -4.13
C ASP A 38 -26.41 6.72 -4.86
N PHE A 39 -25.54 5.74 -5.12
CA PHE A 39 -25.92 4.43 -5.65
C PHE A 39 -26.94 3.72 -4.74
N ALA A 40 -26.67 3.62 -3.45
CA ALA A 40 -27.56 2.98 -2.49
C ALA A 40 -28.91 3.72 -2.39
N VAL A 41 -28.87 5.04 -2.29
CA VAL A 41 -30.08 5.89 -2.21
C VAL A 41 -30.96 5.73 -3.45
N SER A 42 -30.37 5.77 -4.64
CA SER A 42 -31.14 5.66 -5.90
C SER A 42 -31.84 4.31 -6.10
N ARG A 43 -31.41 3.27 -5.34
CA ARG A 43 -31.96 1.91 -5.39
C ARG A 43 -32.79 1.54 -4.16
N ASN A 44 -33.01 2.52 -3.26
CA ASN A 44 -33.69 2.32 -1.97
C ASN A 44 -33.04 1.21 -1.13
N LEU A 45 -31.72 1.06 -1.19
CA LEU A 45 -30.95 0.15 -0.37
C LEU A 45 -30.58 0.81 0.96
N GLU A 46 -30.67 0.03 2.05
CA GLU A 46 -30.13 0.46 3.34
C GLU A 46 -28.62 0.61 3.27
N TYR A 47 -28.07 1.67 3.84
CA TYR A 47 -26.64 1.87 3.91
C TYR A 47 -26.22 2.52 5.23
N VAL A 48 -24.96 2.30 5.58
CA VAL A 48 -24.25 2.97 6.68
C VAL A 48 -22.95 3.55 6.12
N ALA A 49 -22.68 4.81 6.41
CA ALA A 49 -21.42 5.46 6.12
C ALA A 49 -20.78 5.82 7.47
N ASP A 50 -19.77 5.07 7.88
CA ASP A 50 -19.15 5.20 9.19
C ASP A 50 -18.11 6.33 9.28
N ASP A 51 -17.63 6.59 10.50
CA ASP A 51 -16.64 7.64 10.77
C ASP A 51 -15.23 7.27 10.26
N ALA A 52 -14.95 5.98 10.04
CA ALA A 52 -13.69 5.50 9.46
C ALA A 52 -13.66 5.68 7.92
N GLY A 53 -14.76 6.15 7.32
CA GLY A 53 -14.87 6.41 5.89
C GLY A 53 -15.46 5.25 5.09
N ASN A 54 -15.75 4.12 5.72
CA ASN A 54 -16.34 2.96 5.05
C ASN A 54 -17.78 3.21 4.60
N VAL A 55 -18.23 2.43 3.61
CA VAL A 55 -19.63 2.38 3.18
C VAL A 55 -20.09 0.93 3.22
N ILE A 56 -21.17 0.67 3.98
CA ILE A 56 -21.82 -0.63 4.07
C ILE A 56 -23.16 -0.50 3.38
N ILE A 57 -23.44 -1.33 2.37
CA ILE A 57 -24.71 -1.35 1.66
C ILE A 57 -25.37 -2.70 1.87
N LYS A 58 -26.64 -2.70 2.27
CA LYS A 58 -27.38 -3.93 2.59
C LYS A 58 -28.44 -4.22 1.54
N LYS A 59 -28.55 -5.49 1.18
CA LYS A 59 -29.60 -5.97 0.29
C LYS A 59 -30.31 -7.17 0.92
N PRO A 60 -31.64 -7.15 1.06
CA PRO A 60 -32.42 -8.29 1.55
C PRO A 60 -32.24 -9.53 0.65
N ALA A 61 -32.44 -10.71 1.21
CA ALA A 61 -32.45 -11.95 0.44
C ALA A 61 -33.51 -11.92 -0.67
N THR A 62 -33.23 -12.56 -1.78
CA THR A 62 -34.23 -12.83 -2.83
C THR A 62 -35.18 -13.94 -2.38
N ALA A 63 -36.35 -14.00 -3.05
CA ALA A 63 -37.39 -15.01 -2.75
C ALA A 63 -36.81 -16.44 -2.80
N GLY A 64 -37.04 -17.19 -1.73
CA GLY A 64 -36.52 -18.55 -1.54
C GLY A 64 -35.15 -18.65 -0.88
N TYR A 65 -34.47 -17.53 -0.62
CA TYR A 65 -33.14 -17.47 0.03
C TYR A 65 -33.19 -16.84 1.43
N GLU A 66 -34.36 -16.53 1.97
CA GLU A 66 -34.53 -15.81 3.24
C GLU A 66 -33.96 -16.59 4.44
N ASN A 67 -33.97 -17.92 4.36
CA ASN A 67 -33.43 -18.80 5.41
C ASN A 67 -31.97 -19.25 5.16
N VAL A 68 -31.37 -18.81 4.06
CA VAL A 68 -29.96 -19.12 3.77
C VAL A 68 -29.08 -18.13 4.55
N PRO A 69 -28.02 -18.61 5.23
CA PRO A 69 -27.10 -17.71 5.92
C PRO A 69 -26.56 -16.64 4.98
N GLY A 70 -26.67 -15.38 5.41
CA GLY A 70 -26.25 -14.24 4.61
C GLY A 70 -24.74 -14.17 4.40
N ILE A 71 -24.33 -13.32 3.48
CA ILE A 71 -22.94 -13.16 3.03
C ILE A 71 -22.52 -11.70 3.15
N ILE A 72 -21.28 -11.49 3.59
CA ILE A 72 -20.57 -10.23 3.49
C ILE A 72 -19.73 -10.30 2.21
N ILE A 73 -19.88 -9.32 1.32
CA ILE A 73 -18.96 -9.10 0.20
C ILE A 73 -18.12 -7.90 0.58
N GLN A 74 -16.79 -8.05 0.55
CA GLN A 74 -15.88 -7.01 0.98
C GLN A 74 -14.82 -6.72 -0.09
N GLY A 75 -14.55 -5.44 -0.30
CA GLY A 75 -13.48 -4.87 -1.09
C GLY A 75 -13.16 -3.46 -0.57
N HIS A 76 -12.18 -2.77 -1.18
CA HIS A 76 -11.82 -1.40 -0.80
C HIS A 76 -12.06 -0.41 -1.93
N MET A 77 -12.30 0.87 -1.55
CA MET A 77 -12.66 1.93 -2.51
C MET A 77 -11.50 2.78 -2.98
N ASP A 78 -10.38 2.73 -2.30
CA ASP A 78 -9.18 3.47 -2.67
C ASP A 78 -8.31 2.68 -3.66
N MET A 79 -7.35 3.37 -4.25
CA MET A 79 -6.35 2.80 -5.14
C MET A 79 -4.99 3.45 -4.93
N VAL A 80 -3.91 2.78 -5.30
CA VAL A 80 -2.59 3.39 -5.48
C VAL A 80 -2.66 4.35 -6.67
N ALA A 81 -2.67 5.65 -6.39
CA ALA A 81 -2.84 6.70 -7.40
C ALA A 81 -1.48 7.24 -7.85
N VAL A 82 -0.89 6.63 -8.87
CA VAL A 82 0.41 7.02 -9.46
C VAL A 82 0.27 7.30 -10.95
N CYS A 83 1.15 8.14 -11.47
CA CYS A 83 1.22 8.45 -12.90
C CYS A 83 2.67 8.50 -13.37
N ASP A 84 2.86 8.40 -14.70
CA ASP A 84 4.18 8.52 -15.34
C ASP A 84 4.80 9.89 -15.06
N GLU A 85 6.11 9.91 -14.82
CA GLU A 85 6.87 11.15 -14.66
C GLU A 85 6.76 12.02 -15.93
N GLY A 86 6.43 13.30 -15.73
CA GLY A 86 6.26 14.24 -16.83
C GLY A 86 4.91 14.17 -17.56
N SER A 87 3.99 13.28 -17.17
CA SER A 87 2.65 13.21 -17.77
C SER A 87 1.80 14.47 -17.56
N GLY A 88 2.08 15.22 -16.49
CA GLY A 88 1.29 16.39 -16.09
C GLY A 88 -0.09 16.06 -15.52
N ILE A 89 -0.37 14.79 -15.23
CA ILE A 89 -1.65 14.33 -14.67
C ILE A 89 -1.67 14.57 -13.16
N ASP A 90 -2.70 15.25 -12.67
CA ASP A 90 -2.96 15.36 -11.25
C ASP A 90 -3.95 14.27 -10.83
N MET A 91 -3.44 13.20 -10.21
CA MET A 91 -4.22 12.04 -9.76
C MET A 91 -5.27 12.38 -8.69
N LYS A 92 -5.23 13.58 -8.11
CA LYS A 92 -6.26 14.02 -7.14
C LYS A 92 -7.53 14.52 -7.82
N THR A 93 -7.44 14.91 -9.09
CA THR A 93 -8.55 15.59 -9.79
C THR A 93 -8.86 14.98 -11.16
N ALA A 94 -7.90 14.30 -11.78
CA ALA A 94 -8.06 13.76 -13.12
C ALA A 94 -8.75 12.37 -13.10
N PRO A 95 -9.74 12.13 -13.99
CA PRO A 95 -10.25 10.80 -14.25
C PRO A 95 -9.22 9.96 -15.01
N LEU A 96 -9.36 8.64 -14.95
CA LEU A 96 -8.49 7.72 -15.67
C LEU A 96 -8.90 7.59 -17.15
N ASP A 97 -7.91 7.60 -18.05
CA ASP A 97 -8.12 7.35 -19.48
C ASP A 97 -7.96 5.86 -19.79
N VAL A 98 -8.98 5.06 -19.45
CA VAL A 98 -8.97 3.61 -19.65
C VAL A 98 -8.97 3.22 -21.13
N PHE A 99 -8.37 2.07 -21.45
CA PHE A 99 -8.35 1.49 -22.79
C PHE A 99 -8.38 -0.05 -22.73
N ILE A 100 -8.72 -0.69 -23.85
CA ILE A 100 -8.67 -2.14 -24.03
C ILE A 100 -7.51 -2.44 -24.97
N ASP A 101 -6.67 -3.41 -24.62
CA ASP A 101 -5.61 -3.96 -25.46
C ASP A 101 -5.67 -5.49 -25.42
N GLY A 102 -6.29 -6.09 -26.45
CA GLY A 102 -6.56 -7.52 -26.47
C GLY A 102 -7.44 -7.95 -25.30
N ASP A 103 -6.92 -8.78 -24.41
CA ASP A 103 -7.60 -9.29 -23.23
C ASP A 103 -7.31 -8.47 -21.96
N LEU A 104 -6.61 -7.34 -22.11
CA LEU A 104 -6.22 -6.48 -21.00
C LEU A 104 -7.00 -5.16 -21.00
N ILE A 105 -7.27 -4.64 -19.82
CA ILE A 105 -7.72 -3.27 -19.60
C ILE A 105 -6.57 -2.52 -18.93
N GLY A 106 -6.26 -1.33 -19.44
CA GLY A 106 -5.25 -0.45 -18.89
C GLY A 106 -5.75 0.98 -18.74
N ALA A 107 -4.95 1.82 -18.07
CA ALA A 107 -5.12 3.27 -18.06
C ALA A 107 -3.86 3.94 -18.62
N LYS A 108 -4.03 5.02 -19.41
CA LYS A 108 -2.91 5.69 -20.05
C LYS A 108 -2.15 6.56 -19.04
N HIS A 109 -0.86 6.29 -18.93
CA HIS A 109 0.06 7.07 -18.09
C HIS A 109 -0.25 7.06 -16.58
N THR A 110 -1.16 6.16 -16.12
CA THR A 110 -1.56 6.07 -14.71
C THR A 110 -1.73 4.62 -14.30
N SER A 111 -1.76 4.37 -12.98
CA SER A 111 -2.35 3.15 -12.42
C SER A 111 -3.82 3.02 -12.83
N LEU A 112 -4.35 1.79 -12.87
CA LEU A 112 -5.72 1.49 -13.32
C LEU A 112 -6.73 1.49 -12.17
N GLY A 113 -6.30 1.12 -10.94
CA GLY A 113 -7.22 0.89 -9.82
C GLY A 113 -8.09 -0.36 -10.00
N GLY A 114 -7.56 -1.38 -10.70
CA GLY A 114 -8.21 -2.69 -10.78
C GLY A 114 -8.32 -3.33 -9.41
N ASP A 115 -7.27 -3.24 -8.65
CA ASP A 115 -7.18 -3.45 -7.21
C ASP A 115 -7.63 -2.16 -6.50
N ASP A 116 -8.79 -2.11 -5.82
CA ASP A 116 -9.81 -3.17 -5.76
C ASP A 116 -11.13 -2.69 -6.42
N GLY A 117 -11.02 -1.74 -7.37
CA GLY A 117 -12.18 -1.15 -8.07
C GLY A 117 -13.03 -2.20 -8.80
N ILE A 118 -12.43 -3.33 -9.21
CA ILE A 118 -13.21 -4.39 -9.88
C ILE A 118 -14.11 -5.15 -8.89
N ALA A 119 -13.66 -5.39 -7.65
CA ALA A 119 -14.50 -5.99 -6.61
C ALA A 119 -15.67 -5.08 -6.25
N VAL A 120 -15.40 -3.77 -6.11
CA VAL A 120 -16.46 -2.77 -5.90
C VAL A 120 -17.46 -2.82 -7.05
N ALA A 121 -17.01 -2.86 -8.29
CA ALA A 121 -17.88 -2.94 -9.48
C ALA A 121 -18.71 -4.24 -9.51
N MET A 122 -18.11 -5.38 -9.15
CA MET A 122 -18.84 -6.67 -9.03
C MET A 122 -19.92 -6.60 -7.95
N ALA A 123 -19.60 -6.04 -6.79
CA ALA A 123 -20.55 -5.87 -5.70
C ALA A 123 -21.72 -4.95 -6.11
N LEU A 124 -21.43 -3.82 -6.77
CA LEU A 124 -22.45 -2.91 -7.28
C LEU A 124 -23.34 -3.60 -8.33
N ALA A 125 -22.76 -4.42 -9.22
CA ALA A 125 -23.52 -5.16 -10.23
C ALA A 125 -24.50 -6.15 -9.60
N ILE A 126 -24.12 -6.85 -8.51
CA ILE A 126 -24.99 -7.74 -7.74
C ILE A 126 -26.09 -6.94 -7.02
N LEU A 127 -25.71 -5.81 -6.40
CA LEU A 127 -26.68 -4.94 -5.72
C LEU A 127 -27.72 -4.35 -6.70
N ASP A 128 -27.31 -4.04 -7.95
CA ASP A 128 -28.16 -3.49 -9.01
C ASP A 128 -29.02 -4.55 -9.72
N SER A 129 -28.79 -5.83 -9.49
CA SER A 129 -29.47 -6.91 -10.22
C SER A 129 -30.71 -7.42 -9.47
N ASP A 130 -31.81 -7.62 -10.21
CA ASP A 130 -33.05 -8.20 -9.70
C ASP A 130 -33.18 -9.69 -10.03
N ASP A 131 -32.29 -10.21 -10.91
CA ASP A 131 -32.33 -11.56 -11.48
C ASP A 131 -31.26 -12.50 -10.94
N ILE A 132 -30.37 -12.04 -10.08
CA ILE A 132 -29.36 -12.85 -9.41
C ILE A 132 -29.92 -13.34 -8.07
N PRO A 133 -30.19 -14.65 -7.87
CA PRO A 133 -30.61 -15.18 -6.58
C PRO A 133 -29.50 -15.08 -5.55
N HIS A 134 -29.81 -14.54 -4.36
CA HIS A 134 -28.83 -14.37 -3.29
C HIS A 134 -29.47 -14.39 -1.88
N PRO A 135 -28.75 -14.81 -0.84
CA PRO A 135 -29.15 -14.60 0.55
C PRO A 135 -29.03 -13.11 0.91
N SER A 136 -29.33 -12.72 2.14
CA SER A 136 -29.06 -11.34 2.59
C SER A 136 -27.61 -10.97 2.39
N LEU A 137 -27.36 -9.77 1.90
CA LEU A 137 -26.02 -9.25 1.61
C LEU A 137 -25.72 -8.04 2.49
N ASP A 138 -24.50 -8.03 3.07
CA ASP A 138 -23.82 -6.84 3.54
C ASP A 138 -22.63 -6.60 2.62
N VAL A 139 -22.66 -5.56 1.80
CA VAL A 139 -21.52 -5.15 0.98
C VAL A 139 -20.72 -4.12 1.76
N VAL A 140 -19.52 -4.48 2.18
CA VAL A 140 -18.63 -3.66 3.01
C VAL A 140 -17.50 -3.15 2.13
N ILE A 141 -17.51 -1.85 1.86
CA ILE A 141 -16.49 -1.18 1.04
C ILE A 141 -15.64 -0.32 1.97
N THR A 142 -14.39 -0.75 2.18
CA THR A 142 -13.48 -0.13 3.15
C THR A 142 -12.68 1.02 2.53
N ALA A 143 -12.15 1.88 3.40
CA ALA A 143 -11.38 3.06 3.06
C ALA A 143 -9.89 2.86 3.38
N ASN A 144 -8.99 3.47 2.58
CA ASN A 144 -7.55 3.55 2.83
C ASN A 144 -6.91 2.18 3.13
N GLU A 145 -7.24 1.17 2.34
CA GLU A 145 -6.62 -0.16 2.44
C GLU A 145 -5.14 -0.08 2.11
N GLU A 146 -4.79 0.54 1.00
CA GLU A 146 -3.46 0.66 0.40
C GLU A 146 -2.43 1.36 1.29
N THR A 147 -2.89 2.10 2.28
CA THR A 147 -2.03 2.83 3.23
C THR A 147 -2.00 2.21 4.62
N GLY A 148 -2.71 1.10 4.83
CA GLY A 148 -2.63 0.34 6.06
C GLY A 148 -3.95 -0.14 6.63
N MET A 149 -4.95 -0.35 5.79
CA MET A 149 -6.25 -0.91 6.17
C MET A 149 -7.00 -0.08 7.24
N GLU A 150 -6.84 1.25 7.20
CA GLU A 150 -7.38 2.14 8.25
C GLU A 150 -8.91 2.00 8.38
N GLY A 151 -9.61 1.91 7.24
CA GLY A 151 -11.05 1.69 7.24
C GLY A 151 -11.44 0.34 7.87
N ALA A 152 -10.72 -0.74 7.55
CA ALA A 152 -10.99 -2.05 8.11
C ALA A 152 -10.74 -2.08 9.63
N PHE A 153 -9.68 -1.45 10.13
CA PHE A 153 -9.43 -1.33 11.57
C PHE A 153 -10.46 -0.45 12.29
N GLY A 154 -10.99 0.56 11.62
CA GLY A 154 -12.02 1.46 12.18
C GLY A 154 -13.46 0.98 11.96
N LEU A 155 -13.67 -0.15 11.30
CA LEU A 155 -15.01 -0.67 10.99
C LEU A 155 -15.80 -1.01 12.25
N ASP A 156 -16.97 -0.39 12.41
CA ASP A 156 -17.93 -0.80 13.42
C ASP A 156 -18.71 -2.04 12.95
N ILE A 157 -18.26 -3.20 13.40
CA ILE A 157 -18.86 -4.50 13.05
C ILE A 157 -20.31 -4.67 13.55
N SER A 158 -20.81 -3.79 14.44
CA SER A 158 -22.21 -3.81 14.85
C SER A 158 -23.16 -3.45 13.71
N ASN A 159 -22.67 -2.75 12.70
CA ASN A 159 -23.39 -2.41 11.48
C ASN A 159 -23.47 -3.57 10.48
N VAL A 160 -22.75 -4.68 10.70
CA VAL A 160 -22.69 -5.84 9.81
C VAL A 160 -23.53 -6.97 10.41
N SER A 161 -24.54 -7.40 9.68
CA SER A 161 -25.51 -8.40 10.16
C SER A 161 -25.05 -9.83 9.91
N ASN A 162 -24.37 -10.07 8.79
CA ASN A 162 -23.93 -11.38 8.35
C ASN A 162 -22.59 -11.79 8.99
N ARG A 163 -22.18 -13.08 8.81
CA ARG A 163 -20.96 -13.63 9.45
C ARG A 163 -20.11 -14.48 8.50
N ARG A 164 -20.54 -14.63 7.25
CA ARG A 164 -19.78 -15.33 6.20
C ARG A 164 -19.21 -14.29 5.26
N LEU A 165 -17.90 -14.12 5.27
CA LEU A 165 -17.22 -13.09 4.48
C LEU A 165 -16.61 -13.71 3.23
N LEU A 166 -16.84 -13.03 2.11
CA LEU A 166 -16.13 -13.20 0.84
C LEU A 166 -15.40 -11.89 0.55
N ASN A 167 -14.07 -11.90 0.74
CA ASN A 167 -13.21 -10.82 0.29
C ASN A 167 -12.83 -11.08 -1.17
N ILE A 168 -12.92 -10.06 -2.02
CA ILE A 168 -12.65 -10.18 -3.46
C ILE A 168 -11.34 -9.47 -3.83
N ASP A 169 -10.59 -9.06 -2.86
CA ASP A 169 -9.27 -8.44 -2.97
C ASP A 169 -8.20 -9.53 -3.04
N SER A 170 -8.09 -10.18 -4.22
CA SER A 170 -7.12 -11.25 -4.49
C SER A 170 -6.73 -11.26 -5.96
N GLU A 171 -5.43 -11.33 -6.23
CA GLU A 171 -4.86 -11.23 -7.58
C GLU A 171 -4.77 -12.57 -8.32
N ASP A 172 -4.76 -13.70 -7.60
CA ASP A 172 -4.54 -15.02 -8.18
C ASP A 172 -5.85 -15.69 -8.63
N GLU A 173 -6.02 -15.87 -9.93
CA GLU A 173 -7.20 -16.53 -10.50
C GLU A 173 -7.33 -17.99 -10.02
N GLY A 174 -8.53 -18.33 -9.55
CA GLY A 174 -8.85 -19.71 -9.13
C GLY A 174 -8.27 -20.12 -7.78
N ILE A 175 -7.63 -19.23 -7.04
CA ILE A 175 -7.09 -19.48 -5.71
C ILE A 175 -8.02 -18.90 -4.64
N PHE A 176 -8.44 -19.75 -3.70
CA PHE A 176 -9.20 -19.35 -2.52
C PHE A 176 -8.28 -19.32 -1.31
N THR A 177 -7.95 -18.13 -0.81
CA THR A 177 -7.15 -17.97 0.41
C THR A 177 -8.07 -18.04 1.61
N VAL A 178 -7.85 -19.02 2.49
CA VAL A 178 -8.70 -19.28 3.67
C VAL A 178 -8.06 -18.85 4.99
N GLY A 179 -6.93 -18.16 4.93
CA GLY A 179 -6.23 -17.65 6.11
C GLY A 179 -5.07 -16.74 5.69
N CYS A 180 -4.63 -15.92 6.62
CA CYS A 180 -3.50 -15.01 6.41
C CYS A 180 -2.55 -15.06 7.60
N ALA A 181 -1.31 -14.59 7.38
CA ALA A 181 -0.36 -14.35 8.46
C ALA A 181 -0.80 -13.13 9.27
N GLY A 182 -0.61 -13.20 10.58
CA GLY A 182 -0.73 -12.02 11.43
C GLY A 182 0.48 -11.10 11.26
N GLY A 183 0.30 -9.82 11.50
CA GLY A 183 1.36 -8.82 11.47
C GLY A 183 1.28 -7.88 12.68
N ALA A 184 2.40 -7.21 12.96
CA ALA A 184 2.44 -6.13 13.94
C ALA A 184 3.39 -5.04 13.43
N ARG A 185 2.99 -3.78 13.60
CA ARG A 185 3.85 -2.61 13.38
C ARG A 185 4.43 -2.15 14.71
N VAL A 186 5.74 -1.98 14.74
CA VAL A 186 6.45 -1.48 15.91
C VAL A 186 7.19 -0.21 15.54
N LYS A 187 6.78 0.91 16.16
CA LYS A 187 7.50 2.18 16.03
C LYS A 187 8.52 2.29 17.17
N CYS A 188 9.81 2.19 16.82
CA CYS A 188 10.89 2.41 17.76
C CYS A 188 11.33 3.87 17.70
N THR A 189 11.35 4.53 18.87
CA THR A 189 11.86 5.90 19.01
C THR A 189 13.03 5.87 19.98
N ILE A 190 14.18 6.36 19.52
CA ILE A 190 15.39 6.49 20.34
C ILE A 190 15.60 7.98 20.57
N SER A 191 15.58 8.39 21.82
CA SER A 191 15.97 9.75 22.19
C SER A 191 17.50 9.84 22.22
N SER A 192 18.06 10.87 21.61
CA SER A 192 19.50 11.17 21.65
C SER A 192 19.72 12.55 22.21
N ASP A 193 20.80 12.72 22.98
CA ASP A 193 21.24 14.04 23.39
C ASP A 193 21.92 14.73 22.21
N THR A 194 21.66 16.02 22.05
CA THR A 194 22.39 16.88 21.11
C THR A 194 23.60 17.50 21.81
N GLY A 195 24.74 17.42 21.20
CA GLY A 195 25.99 17.97 21.71
C GLY A 195 26.80 18.68 20.63
N SER A 196 27.91 19.30 21.04
CA SER A 196 28.89 19.85 20.09
C SER A 196 29.75 18.71 19.53
N LEU A 197 30.11 18.82 18.28
CA LEU A 197 31.06 17.90 17.66
C LEU A 197 32.44 18.03 18.32
N PRO A 198 33.21 16.93 18.46
CA PRO A 198 34.61 16.99 18.86
C PRO A 198 35.41 17.88 17.90
N GLU A 199 36.33 18.67 18.45
CA GLU A 199 37.20 19.51 17.64
C GLU A 199 38.07 18.66 16.67
N GLY A 200 38.16 19.09 15.43
CA GLY A 200 38.93 18.34 14.39
C GLY A 200 38.15 17.13 13.82
N SER A 201 36.84 17.04 14.05
CA SER A 201 36.01 16.00 13.41
C SER A 201 35.95 16.19 11.89
N VAL A 202 35.95 15.06 11.21
CA VAL A 202 35.74 14.95 9.76
C VAL A 202 34.33 14.41 9.54
N ILE A 203 33.62 14.95 8.57
CA ILE A 203 32.26 14.50 8.23
C ILE A 203 32.34 13.49 7.08
N LEU A 204 31.85 12.30 7.31
CA LEU A 204 31.75 11.23 6.31
C LEU A 204 30.29 10.99 5.95
N GLU A 205 29.99 10.85 4.67
CA GLU A 205 28.75 10.30 4.19
C GLU A 205 28.96 8.83 3.79
N CYS A 206 28.15 7.97 4.32
CA CYS A 206 28.12 6.55 4.01
C CYS A 206 26.80 6.21 3.30
N LYS A 207 26.88 5.57 2.14
CA LYS A 207 25.72 5.18 1.35
C LYS A 207 25.74 3.68 1.08
N VAL A 208 24.63 3.02 1.35
CA VAL A 208 24.32 1.65 0.91
C VAL A 208 23.26 1.74 -0.16
N SER A 209 23.52 1.19 -1.35
CA SER A 209 22.60 1.24 -2.49
C SER A 209 22.79 0.02 -3.41
N GLY A 210 21.97 -0.08 -4.47
CA GLY A 210 22.04 -1.15 -5.44
C GLY A 210 21.32 -2.44 -5.01
N LEU A 211 20.55 -2.41 -3.91
CA LEU A 211 19.77 -3.56 -3.45
C LEU A 211 18.46 -3.68 -4.22
N LEU A 212 17.89 -4.90 -4.24
CA LEU A 212 16.70 -5.20 -5.04
C LEU A 212 15.40 -4.69 -4.43
N GLY A 213 15.35 -4.48 -3.10
CA GLY A 213 14.12 -4.10 -2.42
C GLY A 213 13.00 -5.14 -2.58
N GLY A 214 11.75 -4.72 -2.45
CA GLY A 214 10.55 -5.53 -2.67
C GLY A 214 9.55 -5.48 -1.53
N HIS A 215 8.42 -6.14 -1.70
CA HIS A 215 7.37 -6.19 -0.69
C HIS A 215 7.83 -7.01 0.53
N SER A 216 7.69 -6.44 1.73
CA SER A 216 8.19 -7.05 2.98
C SER A 216 7.41 -8.30 3.42
N GLY A 217 6.21 -8.52 2.89
CA GLY A 217 5.41 -9.72 3.09
C GLY A 217 5.73 -10.80 2.03
N THR A 218 5.24 -10.63 0.81
CA THR A 218 5.30 -11.64 -0.25
C THR A 218 6.71 -11.97 -0.72
N MET A 219 7.65 -11.01 -0.64
CA MET A 219 9.04 -11.19 -1.10
C MET A 219 10.05 -11.42 0.01
N ILE A 220 9.63 -11.46 1.28
CA ILE A 220 10.55 -11.65 2.42
C ILE A 220 11.31 -12.98 2.35
N GLY A 221 10.66 -14.03 1.84
CA GLY A 221 11.25 -15.36 1.65
C GLY A 221 12.33 -15.43 0.56
N LEU A 222 12.48 -14.39 -0.28
CA LEU A 222 13.49 -14.34 -1.33
C LEU A 222 14.90 -13.98 -0.81
N GLY A 223 15.05 -13.73 0.50
CA GLY A 223 16.34 -13.44 1.13
C GLY A 223 16.97 -12.12 0.69
N ARG A 224 16.17 -11.13 0.27
CA ARG A 224 16.67 -9.81 -0.17
C ARG A 224 17.27 -9.02 0.98
N ALA A 225 18.40 -8.36 0.72
CA ALA A 225 19.04 -7.54 1.71
C ALA A 225 18.24 -6.26 2.01
N ASN A 226 18.26 -5.82 3.27
CA ASN A 226 17.69 -4.57 3.72
C ASN A 226 18.80 -3.55 3.97
N ALA A 227 18.82 -2.43 3.25
CA ALA A 227 19.86 -1.42 3.31
C ALA A 227 20.09 -0.86 4.72
N GLY A 228 19.02 -0.69 5.52
CA GLY A 228 19.15 -0.21 6.91
C GLY A 228 19.87 -1.21 7.81
N LYS A 229 19.63 -2.52 7.62
CA LYS A 229 20.39 -3.57 8.36
C LYS A 229 21.85 -3.63 7.95
N VAL A 230 22.14 -3.48 6.66
CA VAL A 230 23.52 -3.41 6.16
C VAL A 230 24.19 -2.15 6.72
N MET A 231 23.55 -0.99 6.64
CA MET A 231 24.06 0.26 7.19
C MET A 231 24.37 0.14 8.70
N GLY A 232 23.47 -0.45 9.48
CA GLY A 232 23.72 -0.65 10.92
C GLY A 232 24.93 -1.54 11.20
N ARG A 233 25.21 -2.55 10.37
CA ARG A 233 26.39 -3.42 10.52
C ARG A 233 27.68 -2.67 10.17
N ILE A 234 27.73 -1.97 9.04
CA ILE A 234 28.95 -1.24 8.64
C ILE A 234 29.25 -0.08 9.57
N LEU A 235 28.26 0.66 10.05
CA LEU A 235 28.45 1.68 11.09
C LEU A 235 28.96 1.06 12.40
N GLY A 236 28.42 -0.10 12.78
CA GLY A 236 28.87 -0.84 13.94
C GLY A 236 30.32 -1.30 13.83
N ALA A 237 30.81 -1.65 12.62
CA ALA A 237 32.23 -1.95 12.39
C ALA A 237 33.10 -0.71 12.56
N GLY A 238 32.71 0.43 11.99
CA GLY A 238 33.39 1.71 12.19
C GLY A 238 33.45 2.14 13.67
N CYS A 239 32.34 2.02 14.39
CA CYS A 239 32.30 2.38 15.82
C CYS A 239 33.18 1.49 16.72
N LYS A 240 33.57 0.29 16.31
CA LYS A 240 34.58 -0.51 17.02
C LYS A 240 35.98 0.07 16.90
N VAL A 241 36.25 0.81 15.83
CA VAL A 241 37.54 1.49 15.59
C VAL A 241 37.53 2.87 16.21
N SER A 242 36.44 3.60 16.13
CA SER A 242 36.31 4.96 16.69
C SER A 242 35.01 5.06 17.50
N SER A 243 35.11 4.90 18.83
CA SER A 243 33.97 4.98 19.73
C SER A 243 33.39 6.40 19.86
N ASP A 244 34.17 7.41 19.50
CA ASP A 244 33.81 8.82 19.57
C ASP A 244 33.13 9.33 18.28
N ALA A 245 32.88 8.44 17.34
CA ALA A 245 32.10 8.75 16.15
C ALA A 245 30.64 9.09 16.53
N VAL A 246 30.13 10.16 15.93
CA VAL A 246 28.79 10.68 16.20
C VAL A 246 27.92 10.57 14.96
N LEU A 247 26.80 9.89 15.05
CA LEU A 247 25.81 9.84 13.96
C LEU A 247 25.05 11.16 13.90
N LEU A 248 25.15 11.87 12.77
CA LEU A 248 24.48 13.15 12.55
C LEU A 248 23.14 12.99 11.84
N ASN A 249 23.07 12.07 10.90
CA ASN A 249 21.86 11.79 10.15
C ASN A 249 21.83 10.34 9.70
N LEU A 250 20.60 9.77 9.61
CA LEU A 250 20.36 8.46 9.03
C LEU A 250 19.02 8.50 8.31
N THR A 251 19.05 8.21 7.02
CA THR A 251 17.86 8.17 6.18
C THR A 251 17.82 6.89 5.35
N GLY A 252 16.61 6.50 4.94
CA GLY A 252 16.39 5.36 4.06
C GLY A 252 14.97 4.83 4.18
N GLY A 253 14.61 4.01 3.19
CA GLY A 253 13.26 3.45 3.08
C GLY A 253 12.23 4.46 2.56
N THR A 254 11.21 3.94 1.88
CA THR A 254 10.13 4.73 1.28
C THR A 254 8.77 4.40 1.89
N ALA A 255 8.59 3.14 2.33
CA ALA A 255 7.35 2.66 2.92
C ALA A 255 7.66 1.56 3.95
N ASP A 256 6.77 1.37 4.91
CA ASP A 256 6.93 0.39 5.99
C ASP A 256 6.70 -1.06 5.54
N ASN A 257 6.00 -1.25 4.41
CA ASN A 257 5.80 -2.54 3.75
C ASN A 257 6.82 -2.83 2.65
N ALA A 258 7.87 -2.00 2.48
CA ALA A 258 8.91 -2.18 1.48
C ALA A 258 10.26 -2.52 2.13
N ILE A 259 10.95 -3.54 1.59
CA ILE A 259 12.33 -3.84 1.97
C ILE A 259 13.22 -2.69 1.50
N MET A 260 13.90 -2.05 2.45
CA MET A 260 14.72 -0.85 2.19
C MET A 260 15.85 -1.17 1.19
N LEU A 261 15.86 -0.47 0.06
CA LEU A 261 16.85 -0.68 -1.02
C LEU A 261 18.04 0.29 -0.98
N GLU A 262 17.90 1.40 -0.26
CA GLU A 262 18.94 2.40 -0.09
C GLU A 262 18.91 2.96 1.33
N SER A 263 20.11 3.26 1.90
CA SER A 263 20.25 3.96 3.17
C SER A 263 21.48 4.89 3.11
N ILE A 264 21.36 6.07 3.71
CA ILE A 264 22.42 7.08 3.77
C ILE A 264 22.60 7.49 5.24
N ALA A 265 23.83 7.45 5.69
CA ALA A 265 24.24 7.93 7.01
C ALA A 265 25.29 9.04 6.89
N THR A 266 25.15 10.08 7.71
CA THR A 266 26.19 11.11 7.87
C THR A 266 26.78 10.97 9.27
N VAL A 267 28.10 10.84 9.38
CA VAL A 267 28.81 10.56 10.62
C VAL A 267 29.96 11.57 10.80
N ALA A 268 30.08 12.14 11.98
CA ALA A 268 31.28 12.89 12.37
C ALA A 268 32.25 11.96 13.09
N VAL A 269 33.49 11.92 12.63
CA VAL A 269 34.54 11.03 13.14
C VAL A 269 35.78 11.87 13.50
N PRO A 270 36.49 11.63 14.63
CA PRO A 270 37.74 12.29 14.89
C PRO A 270 38.73 12.11 13.73
N GLY A 271 39.39 13.21 13.28
CA GLY A 271 40.20 13.19 12.08
C GLY A 271 41.31 12.14 12.11
N GLU A 272 41.87 11.88 13.29
CA GLU A 272 42.94 10.87 13.48
C GLU A 272 42.50 9.43 13.26
N THR A 273 41.21 9.14 13.37
CA THR A 273 40.63 7.79 13.18
C THR A 273 39.75 7.67 11.94
N SER A 274 39.57 8.74 11.16
CA SER A 274 38.64 8.80 10.04
C SER A 274 38.95 7.78 8.94
N ASP A 275 40.18 7.62 8.56
CA ASP A 275 40.60 6.65 7.54
C ASP A 275 40.35 5.21 8.02
N ALA A 276 40.78 4.89 9.25
CA ALA A 276 40.56 3.56 9.82
C ALA A 276 39.07 3.24 10.02
N PHE A 277 38.26 4.25 10.36
CA PHE A 277 36.79 4.12 10.46
C PHE A 277 36.19 3.80 9.08
N SER A 278 36.60 4.55 8.05
CA SER A 278 36.14 4.33 6.67
C SER A 278 36.53 2.93 6.16
N ASP A 279 37.80 2.52 6.39
CA ASP A 279 38.29 1.20 6.01
C ASP A 279 37.52 0.07 6.70
N ALA A 280 37.23 0.21 7.99
CA ALA A 280 36.45 -0.78 8.75
C ALA A 280 35.04 -0.91 8.22
N MET A 281 34.41 0.19 7.81
CA MET A 281 33.08 0.16 7.19
C MET A 281 33.09 -0.55 5.83
N MET A 282 34.14 -0.36 5.04
CA MET A 282 34.25 -0.93 3.69
C MET A 282 34.70 -2.40 3.68
N THR A 283 35.36 -2.86 4.75
CA THR A 283 35.84 -4.24 4.87
C THR A 283 34.90 -5.15 5.66
N GLU A 284 33.87 -4.62 6.30
CA GLU A 284 32.84 -5.45 6.93
C GLU A 284 32.21 -6.33 5.84
N ASP A 285 32.33 -7.63 6.03
CA ASP A 285 31.80 -8.64 5.08
C ASP A 285 30.29 -8.34 4.84
N PRO A 286 29.90 -7.86 3.65
CA PRO A 286 28.49 -7.74 3.36
C PRO A 286 27.90 -9.15 3.43
N PRO A 287 26.63 -9.30 3.82
CA PRO A 287 25.93 -10.56 3.60
C PRO A 287 26.07 -10.91 2.10
N PRO A 288 25.90 -12.18 1.68
CA PRO A 288 26.19 -12.65 0.32
C PRO A 288 25.26 -12.04 -0.75
N PHE A 289 25.21 -10.73 -0.81
CA PHE A 289 24.38 -9.94 -1.71
C PHE A 289 25.25 -8.88 -2.35
N ASP A 290 24.97 -8.53 -3.59
CA ASP A 290 25.62 -7.49 -4.39
C ASP A 290 25.30 -6.06 -3.86
N ALA A 291 25.54 -5.83 -2.57
CA ALA A 291 25.37 -4.51 -1.96
C ALA A 291 26.61 -3.66 -2.23
N ILE A 292 26.41 -2.45 -2.74
CA ILE A 292 27.45 -1.46 -2.91
C ILE A 292 27.43 -0.50 -1.72
N ALA A 293 28.49 -0.49 -0.94
CA ALA A 293 28.72 0.52 0.08
C ALA A 293 29.79 1.52 -0.42
N THR A 294 29.54 2.80 -0.23
CA THR A 294 30.50 3.87 -0.54
C THR A 294 30.63 4.80 0.66
N SER A 295 31.83 5.30 0.92
CA SER A 295 32.04 6.39 1.86
C SER A 295 32.64 7.59 1.13
N THR A 296 32.17 8.78 1.42
CA THR A 296 32.62 10.02 0.81
C THR A 296 32.87 11.05 1.91
N LEU A 297 34.05 11.70 1.83
CA LEU A 297 34.35 12.84 2.67
C LEU A 297 33.51 14.04 2.22
N LEU A 298 32.79 14.65 3.13
CA LEU A 298 32.05 15.89 2.87
C LEU A 298 32.93 17.11 3.21
N PRO A 299 32.85 18.17 2.39
CA PRO A 299 33.63 19.39 2.57
C PRO A 299 33.33 20.14 3.86
#